data_ab6d7d57bb78d93d795fcaef1ffe60a9
#
_entry.id   ab6d7d57bb78d93d795fcaef1ffe60a9
#
_cell.length_a   1.000
_cell.length_b   1.000
_cell.length_c   1.000
_cell.angle_alpha   90.00
_cell.angle_beta   90.00
_cell.angle_gamma   90.00
#
_symmetry.space_group_name_H-M   'P 1'
#
loop_
_entity.id
_entity.type
_entity.pdbx_description
1 polymer ?
#
loop_
_entity_poly.entity_id
_entity_poly.type
_entity_poly.pdbx_seq_one_letter_code
_entity_poly.pdbx_strand_id
1 'polypeptide(L)'
;MCATRLIHDTSHITYQTLLDGNRQFVEDAINEDPQYFEKLANGQKPPVLWIGCADSRVPANQITNTNPGEIFVHRNIANMVIHTDMNMLSVLDYAVNVLQVKHVIVTGHYGCGGVLASMTNKQFGLIDNWLRHIKDVYRVHARELDAIEDETKRGDRLVELNVIENVSNLCKTSIVQNAWANGQELNVHGWVYSLATGVITDMKVSTSNNSKMDEVFRFAK
;
A
#
# COMPACT_ATOMS: atom_id res chain seq x y z
N MET A 1 -27.21 10.26 11.88
CA MET A 1 -26.13 11.08 12.46
C MET A 1 -25.12 10.13 13.09
N CYS A 2 -24.00 9.90 12.44
CA CYS A 2 -22.94 9.07 13.00
C CYS A 2 -22.31 9.84 14.16
N ALA A 3 -22.49 9.34 15.40
CA ALA A 3 -21.84 9.94 16.56
C ALA A 3 -20.34 9.86 16.34
N THR A 4 -19.63 10.98 16.43
CA THR A 4 -18.16 11.05 16.30
C THR A 4 -17.57 10.23 17.46
N ARG A 5 -17.24 8.96 17.20
CA ARG A 5 -16.58 8.10 18.19
C ARG A 5 -15.16 8.60 18.38
N LEU A 6 -14.71 8.72 19.62
CA LEU A 6 -13.31 9.03 19.91
C LEU A 6 -12.43 7.90 19.35
N ILE A 7 -11.47 8.26 18.52
CA ILE A 7 -10.62 7.32 17.76
C ILE A 7 -9.85 6.31 18.65
N HIS A 8 -9.69 6.62 19.93
CA HIS A 8 -8.95 5.79 20.88
C HIS A 8 -9.81 4.95 21.82
N ASP A 9 -11.13 5.14 21.84
CA ASP A 9 -12.02 4.28 22.62
C ASP A 9 -12.49 3.10 21.76
N THR A 10 -11.83 1.97 21.94
CA THR A 10 -12.15 0.70 21.28
C THR A 10 -12.84 -0.29 22.22
N SER A 11 -13.22 0.13 23.45
CA SER A 11 -13.83 -0.73 24.47
C SER A 11 -15.17 -1.37 24.03
N HIS A 12 -15.84 -0.72 23.06
CA HIS A 12 -17.09 -1.20 22.46
C HIS A 12 -16.88 -2.31 21.42
N ILE A 13 -15.64 -2.54 20.95
CA ILE A 13 -15.36 -3.53 19.91
C ILE A 13 -15.23 -4.92 20.57
N THR A 14 -16.22 -5.75 20.34
CA THR A 14 -16.25 -7.15 20.76
C THR A 14 -16.51 -8.03 19.54
N TYR A 15 -16.29 -9.34 19.67
CA TYR A 15 -16.66 -10.29 18.63
C TYR A 15 -18.13 -10.13 18.20
N GLN A 16 -19.04 -9.98 19.18
CA GLN A 16 -20.48 -9.84 18.91
C GLN A 16 -20.79 -8.53 18.20
N THR A 17 -20.22 -7.39 18.64
CA THR A 17 -20.48 -6.09 17.97
C THR A 17 -19.94 -6.02 16.56
N LEU A 18 -18.94 -6.82 16.18
CA LEU A 18 -18.49 -6.93 14.78
C LEU A 18 -19.52 -7.65 13.91
N LEU A 19 -20.13 -8.73 14.43
CA LEU A 19 -21.21 -9.44 13.72
C LEU A 19 -22.49 -8.58 13.59
N ASP A 20 -22.84 -7.86 14.63
CA ASP A 20 -24.00 -6.95 14.60
C ASP A 20 -23.74 -5.78 13.64
N GLY A 21 -22.52 -5.25 13.61
CA GLY A 21 -22.10 -4.24 12.65
C GLY A 21 -22.19 -4.73 11.19
N ASN A 22 -21.86 -6.01 10.94
CA ASN A 22 -22.04 -6.59 9.61
C ASN A 22 -23.53 -6.69 9.23
N ARG A 23 -24.41 -7.07 10.14
CA ARG A 23 -25.87 -7.09 9.87
C ARG A 23 -26.38 -5.71 9.51
N GLN A 24 -25.97 -4.69 10.27
CA GLN A 24 -26.35 -3.30 9.96
C GLN A 24 -25.83 -2.86 8.58
N PHE A 25 -24.57 -3.20 8.24
CA PHE A 25 -24.01 -2.94 6.92
C PHE A 25 -24.84 -3.56 5.81
N VAL A 26 -25.30 -4.81 6.00
CA VAL A 26 -26.15 -5.51 5.02
C VAL A 26 -27.50 -4.79 4.85
N GLU A 27 -28.15 -4.42 5.95
CA GLU A 27 -29.42 -3.70 5.92
C GLU A 27 -29.29 -2.36 5.22
N ASP A 28 -28.25 -1.58 5.56
CA ASP A 28 -27.99 -0.27 4.97
C ASP A 28 -27.73 -0.39 3.46
N ALA A 29 -26.89 -1.34 3.06
CA ALA A 29 -26.52 -1.56 1.65
C ALA A 29 -27.74 -1.99 0.78
N ILE A 30 -28.60 -2.88 1.30
CA ILE A 30 -29.81 -3.31 0.59
C ILE A 30 -30.85 -2.18 0.53
N ASN A 31 -30.96 -1.35 1.55
CA ASN A 31 -31.86 -0.20 1.55
C ASN A 31 -31.43 0.87 0.50
N GLU A 32 -30.12 1.03 0.31
CA GLU A 32 -29.58 1.96 -0.70
C GLU A 32 -29.68 1.35 -2.12
N ASP A 33 -29.29 0.10 -2.29
CA ASP A 33 -29.36 -0.64 -3.56
C ASP A 33 -29.76 -2.10 -3.31
N PRO A 34 -31.00 -2.48 -3.59
CA PRO A 34 -31.47 -3.86 -3.38
C PRO A 34 -30.67 -4.94 -4.13
N GLN A 35 -29.92 -4.57 -5.18
CA GLN A 35 -29.09 -5.47 -5.97
C GLN A 35 -27.60 -5.41 -5.60
N TYR A 36 -27.23 -4.69 -4.53
CA TYR A 36 -25.84 -4.43 -4.16
C TYR A 36 -24.99 -5.70 -4.10
N PHE A 37 -25.42 -6.69 -3.34
CA PHE A 37 -24.68 -7.95 -3.18
C PHE A 37 -24.73 -8.84 -4.41
N GLU A 38 -25.81 -8.81 -5.20
CA GLU A 38 -25.90 -9.52 -6.47
C GLU A 38 -24.84 -8.98 -7.46
N LYS A 39 -24.71 -7.65 -7.55
CA LYS A 39 -23.67 -7.00 -8.38
C LYS A 39 -22.26 -7.40 -7.95
N LEU A 40 -21.98 -7.43 -6.65
CA LEU A 40 -20.67 -7.84 -6.13
C LEU A 40 -20.38 -9.33 -6.36
N ALA A 41 -21.39 -10.19 -6.26
CA ALA A 41 -21.25 -11.64 -6.49
C ALA A 41 -20.93 -12.01 -7.94
N ASN A 42 -21.25 -11.14 -8.90
CA ASN A 42 -21.01 -11.37 -10.33
C ASN A 42 -19.55 -11.22 -10.76
N GLY A 43 -18.61 -11.03 -9.83
CA GLY A 43 -17.17 -10.98 -10.07
C GLY A 43 -16.55 -9.62 -9.77
N GLN A 44 -15.25 -9.48 -10.03
CA GLN A 44 -14.51 -8.24 -9.82
C GLN A 44 -13.63 -7.90 -11.02
N LYS A 45 -13.50 -6.63 -11.30
CA LYS A 45 -12.59 -6.09 -12.32
C LYS A 45 -12.01 -4.74 -11.86
N PRO A 46 -11.30 -4.73 -10.73
CA PRO A 46 -10.72 -3.50 -10.19
C PRO A 46 -9.66 -2.94 -11.14
N PRO A 47 -9.65 -1.64 -11.42
CA PRO A 47 -8.60 -1.02 -12.22
C PRO A 47 -7.28 -0.82 -11.47
N VAL A 48 -7.29 -1.00 -10.16
CA VAL A 48 -6.18 -0.63 -9.26
C VAL A 48 -5.81 -1.79 -8.35
N LEU A 49 -4.50 -2.06 -8.22
CA LEU A 49 -3.90 -2.75 -7.08
C LEU A 49 -3.29 -1.70 -6.13
N TRP A 50 -3.74 -1.72 -4.88
CA TRP A 50 -3.16 -0.93 -3.79
C TRP A 50 -2.25 -1.80 -2.94
N ILE A 51 -0.99 -1.38 -2.76
CA ILE A 51 -0.03 -2.01 -1.83
C ILE A 51 0.24 -1.02 -0.71
N GLY A 52 -0.32 -1.25 0.47
CA GLY A 52 -0.29 -0.32 1.59
C GLY A 52 0.21 -0.89 2.90
N CYS A 53 0.32 -0.01 3.89
CA CYS A 53 0.64 -0.43 5.25
C CYS A 53 -0.52 -1.18 5.91
N ALA A 54 -0.20 -2.15 6.78
CA ALA A 54 -1.16 -2.84 7.63
C ALA A 54 -1.71 -1.96 8.79
N ASP A 55 -1.24 -0.71 8.93
CA ASP A 55 -1.70 0.24 9.94
C ASP A 55 -3.23 0.42 9.85
N SER A 56 -3.94 0.20 10.95
CA SER A 56 -5.41 0.23 11.03
C SER A 56 -6.02 1.59 10.65
N ARG A 57 -5.23 2.64 10.68
CA ARG A 57 -5.65 4.02 10.35
C ARG A 57 -5.58 4.34 8.86
N VAL A 58 -5.15 3.38 8.02
CA VAL A 58 -4.96 3.57 6.57
C VAL A 58 -5.85 2.60 5.78
N PRO A 59 -7.18 2.70 5.86
CA PRO A 59 -8.09 1.85 5.11
C PRO A 59 -8.24 2.34 3.66
N ALA A 60 -7.71 1.59 2.68
CA ALA A 60 -7.60 1.99 1.28
C ALA A 60 -8.90 2.57 0.70
N ASN A 61 -10.02 1.84 0.79
CA ASN A 61 -11.28 2.27 0.22
C ASN A 61 -11.82 3.56 0.85
N GLN A 62 -11.72 3.69 2.18
CA GLN A 62 -12.25 4.88 2.87
C GLN A 62 -11.48 6.15 2.51
N ILE A 63 -10.15 6.09 2.47
CA ILE A 63 -9.32 7.27 2.21
C ILE A 63 -9.32 7.69 0.73
N THR A 64 -9.73 6.80 -0.18
CA THR A 64 -9.87 7.09 -1.62
C THR A 64 -11.32 7.27 -2.05
N ASN A 65 -12.29 7.19 -1.11
CA ASN A 65 -13.71 7.27 -1.37
C ASN A 65 -14.16 6.30 -2.47
N THR A 66 -13.74 5.03 -2.36
CA THR A 66 -14.07 3.95 -3.30
C THR A 66 -14.91 2.88 -2.62
N ASN A 67 -15.66 2.15 -3.43
CA ASN A 67 -16.56 1.08 -2.98
C ASN A 67 -15.87 -0.29 -2.96
N PRO A 68 -16.45 -1.29 -2.27
CA PRO A 68 -16.04 -2.68 -2.40
C PRO A 68 -16.02 -3.12 -3.88
N GLY A 69 -14.94 -3.82 -4.29
CA GLY A 69 -14.76 -4.28 -5.67
C GLY A 69 -14.00 -3.32 -6.58
N GLU A 70 -13.82 -2.04 -6.20
CA GLU A 70 -13.14 -1.04 -7.05
C GLU A 70 -11.62 -1.03 -6.89
N ILE A 71 -11.09 -1.52 -5.77
CA ILE A 71 -9.65 -1.63 -5.52
C ILE A 71 -9.30 -3.04 -5.05
N PHE A 72 -8.30 -3.65 -5.65
CA PHE A 72 -7.66 -4.88 -5.16
C PHE A 72 -6.57 -4.48 -4.16
N VAL A 73 -6.57 -5.06 -2.95
CA VAL A 73 -5.78 -4.54 -1.82
C VAL A 73 -4.82 -5.60 -1.31
N HIS A 74 -3.53 -5.24 -1.23
CA HIS A 74 -2.50 -5.94 -0.44
C HIS A 74 -1.99 -5.04 0.68
N ARG A 75 -1.77 -5.61 1.86
CA ARG A 75 -1.26 -4.87 3.03
C ARG A 75 -0.22 -5.68 3.77
N ASN A 76 0.90 -5.03 4.11
CA ASN A 76 1.94 -5.56 4.97
C ASN A 76 2.54 -4.44 5.85
N ILE A 77 3.48 -4.75 6.73
CA ILE A 77 4.15 -3.73 7.54
C ILE A 77 4.98 -2.82 6.62
N ALA A 78 4.67 -1.52 6.65
CA ALA A 78 5.36 -0.47 5.91
C ALA A 78 5.30 -0.59 4.38
N ASN A 79 4.22 -1.13 3.81
CA ASN A 79 3.96 -1.16 2.34
C ASN A 79 5.12 -1.69 1.50
N MET A 80 5.80 -2.71 1.99
CA MET A 80 7.02 -3.24 1.39
C MET A 80 6.76 -4.08 0.15
N VAL A 81 7.65 -3.93 -0.83
CA VAL A 81 7.76 -4.77 -2.03
C VAL A 81 9.11 -5.47 -1.97
N ILE A 82 9.11 -6.72 -1.55
CA ILE A 82 10.30 -7.54 -1.38
C ILE A 82 10.27 -8.66 -2.42
N HIS A 83 11.36 -8.80 -3.21
CA HIS A 83 11.42 -9.72 -4.34
C HIS A 83 11.35 -11.21 -3.97
N THR A 84 11.44 -11.55 -2.68
CA THR A 84 11.28 -12.90 -2.14
C THR A 84 10.00 -13.09 -1.33
N ASP A 85 9.18 -12.05 -1.19
CA ASP A 85 7.87 -12.16 -0.53
C ASP A 85 6.84 -12.76 -1.50
N MET A 86 6.72 -14.09 -1.45
CA MET A 86 5.78 -14.81 -2.30
C MET A 86 4.32 -14.40 -2.10
N ASN A 87 3.95 -13.90 -0.92
CA ASN A 87 2.60 -13.42 -0.67
C ASN A 87 2.31 -12.15 -1.51
N MET A 88 3.18 -11.15 -1.40
CA MET A 88 3.04 -9.91 -2.18
C MET A 88 3.14 -10.20 -3.70
N LEU A 89 4.11 -11.03 -4.12
CA LEU A 89 4.30 -11.39 -5.53
C LEU A 89 3.09 -12.14 -6.10
N SER A 90 2.45 -13.04 -5.33
CA SER A 90 1.24 -13.73 -5.78
C SER A 90 0.06 -12.80 -5.97
N VAL A 91 -0.09 -11.81 -5.08
CA VAL A 91 -1.13 -10.76 -5.24
C VAL A 91 -0.84 -9.89 -6.46
N LEU A 92 0.43 -9.50 -6.67
CA LEU A 92 0.85 -8.73 -7.84
C LEU A 92 0.60 -9.50 -9.13
N ASP A 93 0.98 -10.77 -9.18
CA ASP A 93 0.80 -11.63 -10.35
C ASP A 93 -0.68 -11.77 -10.71
N TYR A 94 -1.52 -12.07 -9.74
CA TYR A 94 -2.97 -12.17 -9.94
C TYR A 94 -3.57 -10.85 -10.42
N ALA A 95 -3.18 -9.73 -9.81
CA ALA A 95 -3.68 -8.40 -10.18
C ALA A 95 -3.28 -8.04 -11.62
N VAL A 96 -2.03 -8.27 -12.01
CA VAL A 96 -1.51 -7.89 -13.33
C VAL A 96 -1.95 -8.86 -14.43
N ASN A 97 -1.79 -10.16 -14.19
CA ASN A 97 -1.99 -11.17 -15.25
C ASN A 97 -3.42 -11.67 -15.35
N VAL A 98 -4.19 -11.70 -14.25
CA VAL A 98 -5.57 -12.21 -14.23
C VAL A 98 -6.59 -11.08 -14.23
N LEU A 99 -6.50 -10.16 -13.28
CA LEU A 99 -7.44 -9.02 -13.17
C LEU A 99 -7.12 -7.91 -14.19
N GLN A 100 -5.89 -7.87 -14.72
CA GLN A 100 -5.43 -6.89 -15.68
C GLN A 100 -5.63 -5.44 -15.20
N VAL A 101 -5.23 -5.19 -13.95
CA VAL A 101 -5.27 -3.84 -13.39
C VAL A 101 -4.46 -2.86 -14.24
N LYS A 102 -4.90 -1.62 -14.32
CA LYS A 102 -4.21 -0.57 -15.06
C LYS A 102 -3.22 0.21 -14.19
N HIS A 103 -3.40 0.16 -12.89
CA HIS A 103 -2.60 0.92 -11.93
C HIS A 103 -2.17 0.02 -10.76
N VAL A 104 -0.88 0.09 -10.41
CA VAL A 104 -0.35 -0.45 -9.15
C VAL A 104 0.17 0.71 -8.33
N ILE A 105 -0.33 0.89 -7.12
CA ILE A 105 0.00 2.03 -6.27
C ILE A 105 0.63 1.55 -4.97
N VAL A 106 1.88 1.94 -4.72
CA VAL A 106 2.52 1.76 -3.42
C VAL A 106 2.17 2.96 -2.56
N THR A 107 1.52 2.72 -1.41
CA THR A 107 1.11 3.80 -0.52
C THR A 107 1.68 3.64 0.86
N GLY A 108 2.61 4.54 1.21
CA GLY A 108 3.09 4.76 2.56
C GLY A 108 2.21 5.73 3.35
N HIS A 109 2.56 5.95 4.61
CA HIS A 109 1.92 6.99 5.43
C HIS A 109 2.92 7.59 6.41
N TYR A 110 2.82 8.88 6.68
CA TYR A 110 3.64 9.54 7.69
C TYR A 110 3.36 8.95 9.09
N GLY A 111 4.38 8.95 9.93
CA GLY A 111 4.29 8.34 11.25
C GLY A 111 4.16 6.81 11.24
N CYS A 112 4.64 6.12 10.20
CA CYS A 112 4.62 4.66 10.11
C CYS A 112 5.52 4.04 11.17
N GLY A 113 4.94 3.24 12.09
CA GLY A 113 5.68 2.61 13.18
C GLY A 113 6.81 1.68 12.70
N GLY A 114 6.64 0.96 11.60
CA GLY A 114 7.68 0.12 11.02
C GLY A 114 8.86 0.93 10.48
N VAL A 115 8.59 2.05 9.80
CA VAL A 115 9.64 2.95 9.30
C VAL A 115 10.40 3.59 10.46
N LEU A 116 9.69 4.12 11.47
CA LEU A 116 10.33 4.73 12.63
C LEU A 116 11.15 3.71 13.45
N ALA A 117 10.65 2.50 13.64
CA ALA A 117 11.38 1.41 14.31
C ALA A 117 12.69 1.06 13.57
N SER A 118 12.70 1.11 12.24
CA SER A 118 13.90 0.85 11.45
C SER A 118 15.03 1.86 11.66
N MET A 119 14.72 3.08 12.10
CA MET A 119 15.71 4.12 12.42
C MET A 119 16.41 3.89 13.76
N THR A 120 15.97 2.91 14.55
CA THR A 120 16.51 2.65 15.89
C THR A 120 17.40 1.41 15.92
N ASN A 121 18.21 1.30 16.99
CA ASN A 121 19.02 0.12 17.31
C ASN A 121 18.29 -0.85 18.26
N LYS A 122 17.01 -0.61 18.55
CA LYS A 122 16.21 -1.51 19.40
C LYS A 122 15.94 -2.82 18.67
N GLN A 123 15.91 -3.90 19.44
CA GLN A 123 15.51 -5.21 18.96
C GLN A 123 14.00 -5.42 19.24
N PHE A 124 13.27 -5.82 18.22
CA PHE A 124 11.81 -6.04 18.25
C PHE A 124 11.44 -7.52 18.01
N GLY A 125 12.42 -8.40 17.83
CA GLY A 125 12.24 -9.81 17.57
C GLY A 125 12.10 -10.15 16.08
N LEU A 126 11.14 -11.01 15.70
CA LEU A 126 11.01 -11.50 14.33
C LEU A 126 10.95 -10.40 13.29
N ILE A 127 10.26 -9.31 13.59
CA ILE A 127 10.06 -8.19 12.67
C ILE A 127 11.37 -7.50 12.28
N ASP A 128 12.45 -7.64 13.06
CA ASP A 128 13.75 -7.05 12.74
C ASP A 128 14.26 -7.51 11.36
N ASN A 129 13.95 -8.74 10.96
CA ASN A 129 14.32 -9.26 9.64
C ASN A 129 13.59 -8.51 8.52
N TRP A 130 12.34 -8.16 8.73
CA TRP A 130 11.54 -7.37 7.80
C TRP A 130 12.02 -5.92 7.73
N LEU A 131 12.29 -5.31 8.89
CA LEU A 131 12.78 -3.93 9.00
C LEU A 131 14.17 -3.72 8.37
N ARG A 132 14.96 -4.79 8.15
CA ARG A 132 16.27 -4.70 7.47
C ARG A 132 16.13 -4.11 6.08
N HIS A 133 15.07 -4.41 5.34
CA HIS A 133 14.82 -3.84 4.02
C HIS A 133 14.65 -2.32 4.07
N ILE A 134 14.00 -1.79 5.13
CA ILE A 134 13.88 -0.33 5.33
C ILE A 134 15.22 0.27 5.76
N LYS A 135 16.01 -0.44 6.59
CA LYS A 135 17.38 -0.03 6.93
C LYS A 135 18.28 0.02 5.70
N ASP A 136 18.08 -0.84 4.71
CA ASP A 136 18.82 -0.75 3.45
C ASP A 136 18.42 0.49 2.64
N VAL A 137 17.13 0.88 2.61
CA VAL A 137 16.71 2.17 2.05
C VAL A 137 17.40 3.32 2.78
N TYR A 138 17.39 3.33 4.13
CA TYR A 138 18.12 4.35 4.90
C TYR A 138 19.58 4.41 4.51
N ARG A 139 20.28 3.27 4.43
CA ARG A 139 21.70 3.18 4.08
C ARG A 139 22.00 3.76 2.69
N VAL A 140 21.14 3.52 1.71
CA VAL A 140 21.29 4.08 0.35
C VAL A 140 21.16 5.60 0.36
N HIS A 141 20.27 6.14 1.20
CA HIS A 141 19.97 7.55 1.31
C HIS A 141 20.57 8.22 2.54
N ALA A 142 21.56 7.60 3.21
CA ALA A 142 22.11 8.06 4.49
C ALA A 142 22.56 9.51 4.44
N ARG A 143 23.26 9.94 3.38
CA ARG A 143 23.75 11.31 3.25
C ARG A 143 22.63 12.35 3.30
N GLU A 144 21.48 12.06 2.69
CA GLU A 144 20.32 12.94 2.71
C GLU A 144 19.65 12.91 4.08
N LEU A 145 19.41 11.72 4.62
CA LEU A 145 18.69 11.52 5.87
C LEU A 145 19.44 12.06 7.08
N ASP A 146 20.76 11.82 7.16
CA ASP A 146 21.60 12.28 8.27
C ASP A 146 21.75 13.81 8.29
N ALA A 147 21.54 14.48 7.18
CA ALA A 147 21.53 15.94 7.12
C ALA A 147 20.24 16.57 7.69
N ILE A 148 19.19 15.78 7.94
CA ILE A 148 17.94 16.24 8.54
C ILE A 148 18.06 16.10 10.07
N GLU A 149 18.24 17.22 10.78
CA GLU A 149 18.41 17.23 12.25
C GLU A 149 17.12 16.79 12.98
N ASP A 150 15.96 17.24 12.52
CA ASP A 150 14.66 16.93 13.11
C ASP A 150 14.30 15.46 12.85
N GLU A 151 14.18 14.67 13.91
CA GLU A 151 13.88 13.23 13.83
C GLU A 151 12.52 12.95 13.16
N THR A 152 11.52 13.78 13.40
CA THR A 152 10.19 13.60 12.79
C THR A 152 10.26 13.81 11.28
N LYS A 153 10.91 14.90 10.84
CA LYS A 153 11.12 15.19 9.42
C LYS A 153 12.00 14.13 8.76
N ARG A 154 13.01 13.62 9.45
CA ARG A 154 13.84 12.52 8.95
C ARG A 154 13.02 11.24 8.76
N GLY A 155 12.15 10.92 9.73
CA GLY A 155 11.23 9.79 9.64
C GLY A 155 10.24 9.94 8.49
N ASP A 156 9.66 11.13 8.33
CA ASP A 156 8.76 11.44 7.22
C ASP A 156 9.46 11.30 5.86
N ARG A 157 10.70 11.80 5.78
CA ARG A 157 11.50 11.65 4.56
C ARG A 157 11.85 10.19 4.27
N LEU A 158 12.14 9.40 5.28
CA LEU A 158 12.37 7.95 5.11
C LEU A 158 11.09 7.23 4.64
N VAL A 159 9.91 7.64 5.09
CA VAL A 159 8.64 7.12 4.55
C VAL A 159 8.54 7.38 3.05
N GLU A 160 8.84 8.60 2.60
CA GLU A 160 8.82 8.96 1.18
C GLU A 160 9.82 8.14 0.37
N LEU A 161 11.07 8.04 0.83
CA LEU A 161 12.12 7.26 0.19
C LEU A 161 11.78 5.76 0.15
N ASN A 162 11.18 5.24 1.22
CA ASN A 162 10.71 3.85 1.25
C ASN A 162 9.63 3.60 0.18
N VAL A 163 8.70 4.52 -0.03
CA VAL A 163 7.72 4.41 -1.14
C VAL A 163 8.43 4.42 -2.49
N ILE A 164 9.35 5.35 -2.71
CA ILE A 164 10.10 5.48 -3.98
C ILE A 164 10.87 4.19 -4.30
N GLU A 165 11.59 3.63 -3.32
CA GLU A 165 12.33 2.38 -3.51
C GLU A 165 11.40 1.18 -3.76
N ASN A 166 10.25 1.12 -3.08
CA ASN A 166 9.30 0.03 -3.30
C ASN A 166 8.58 0.14 -4.67
N VAL A 167 8.36 1.35 -5.20
CA VAL A 167 7.95 1.55 -6.60
C VAL A 167 9.03 1.03 -7.55
N SER A 168 10.29 1.36 -7.30
CA SER A 168 11.42 0.85 -8.07
C SER A 168 11.50 -0.69 -8.02
N ASN A 169 11.28 -1.29 -6.84
CA ASN A 169 11.27 -2.74 -6.68
C ASN A 169 10.13 -3.41 -7.46
N LEU A 170 8.93 -2.83 -7.49
CA LEU A 170 7.84 -3.31 -8.34
C LEU A 170 8.24 -3.35 -9.81
N CYS A 171 8.81 -2.26 -10.29
CA CYS A 171 9.23 -2.13 -11.69
C CYS A 171 10.32 -3.15 -12.08
N LYS A 172 11.15 -3.60 -11.11
CA LYS A 172 12.19 -4.61 -11.32
C LYS A 172 11.63 -6.04 -11.38
N THR A 173 10.36 -6.29 -11.01
CA THR A 173 9.78 -7.63 -11.09
C THR A 173 9.57 -8.07 -12.53
N SER A 174 9.71 -9.35 -12.81
CA SER A 174 9.37 -9.93 -14.12
C SER A 174 7.88 -9.77 -14.45
N ILE A 175 7.01 -9.78 -13.44
CA ILE A 175 5.57 -9.59 -13.61
C ILE A 175 5.27 -8.26 -14.29
N VAL A 176 5.79 -7.16 -13.75
CA VAL A 176 5.57 -5.81 -14.29
C VAL A 176 6.28 -5.63 -15.64
N GLN A 177 7.53 -6.08 -15.78
CA GLN A 177 8.27 -5.92 -17.03
C GLN A 177 7.67 -6.74 -18.17
N ASN A 178 7.18 -7.96 -17.91
CA ASN A 178 6.50 -8.77 -18.90
C ASN A 178 5.18 -8.14 -19.34
N ALA A 179 4.40 -7.55 -18.42
CA ALA A 179 3.19 -6.81 -18.77
C ALA A 179 3.50 -5.66 -19.75
N TRP A 180 4.51 -4.85 -19.46
CA TRP A 180 4.96 -3.78 -20.37
C TRP A 180 5.48 -4.31 -21.71
N ALA A 181 6.29 -5.38 -21.68
CA ALA A 181 6.84 -6.00 -22.90
C ALA A 181 5.75 -6.56 -23.82
N ASN A 182 4.63 -7.01 -23.24
CA ASN A 182 3.44 -7.52 -23.95
C ASN A 182 2.48 -6.38 -24.38
N GLY A 183 2.82 -5.12 -24.13
CA GLY A 183 1.97 -3.97 -24.50
C GLY A 183 0.77 -3.75 -23.57
N GLN A 184 0.75 -4.37 -22.39
CA GLN A 184 -0.33 -4.14 -21.42
C GLN A 184 -0.23 -2.71 -20.86
N GLU A 185 -1.36 -2.01 -20.80
CA GLU A 185 -1.46 -0.72 -20.13
C GLU A 185 -1.33 -0.93 -18.61
N LEU A 186 -0.12 -0.67 -18.09
CA LEU A 186 0.18 -0.81 -16.68
C LEU A 186 1.01 0.38 -16.19
N ASN A 187 0.50 1.12 -15.21
CA ASN A 187 1.15 2.26 -14.60
C ASN A 187 1.46 1.95 -13.14
N VAL A 188 2.68 2.23 -12.69
CA VAL A 188 3.11 2.08 -11.30
C VAL A 188 3.27 3.45 -10.68
N HIS A 189 2.75 3.64 -9.46
CA HIS A 189 2.71 4.92 -8.76
C HIS A 189 3.20 4.80 -7.31
N GLY A 190 3.61 5.92 -6.73
CA GLY A 190 3.97 6.02 -5.32
C GLY A 190 3.24 7.17 -4.62
N TRP A 191 2.57 6.89 -3.52
CA TRP A 191 1.81 7.85 -2.72
C TRP A 191 2.20 7.81 -1.25
N VAL A 192 2.05 8.93 -0.56
CA VAL A 192 2.16 8.99 0.91
C VAL A 192 0.90 9.65 1.47
N TYR A 193 0.28 8.99 2.45
CA TYR A 193 -0.91 9.46 3.15
C TYR A 193 -0.53 10.15 4.46
N SER A 194 -1.11 11.30 4.72
CA SER A 194 -0.96 12.02 5.98
C SER A 194 -2.10 11.68 6.94
N LEU A 195 -1.78 11.01 8.05
CA LEU A 195 -2.76 10.76 9.13
C LEU A 195 -3.25 12.05 9.80
N ALA A 196 -2.45 13.12 9.75
CA ALA A 196 -2.78 14.40 10.39
C ALA A 196 -3.78 15.23 9.56
N THR A 197 -3.71 15.12 8.22
CA THR A 197 -4.52 15.97 7.33
C THR A 197 -5.53 15.20 6.48
N GLY A 198 -5.39 13.86 6.39
CA GLY A 198 -6.19 13.02 5.50
C GLY A 198 -5.82 13.17 4.01
N VAL A 199 -4.73 13.87 3.69
CA VAL A 199 -4.33 14.14 2.30
C VAL A 199 -3.33 13.10 1.81
N ILE A 200 -3.51 12.63 0.57
CA ILE A 200 -2.55 11.82 -0.18
C ILE A 200 -1.65 12.76 -0.99
N THR A 201 -0.33 12.57 -0.86
CA THR A 201 0.68 13.24 -1.67
C THR A 201 1.23 12.26 -2.71
N ASP A 202 1.17 12.65 -3.99
CA ASP A 202 1.80 11.90 -5.08
C ASP A 202 3.31 12.18 -5.11
N MET A 203 4.13 11.13 -5.00
CA MET A 203 5.60 11.24 -4.98
C MET A 203 6.21 11.55 -6.35
N LYS A 204 5.41 11.66 -7.41
CA LYS A 204 5.84 11.98 -8.79
C LYS A 204 6.85 10.97 -9.36
N VAL A 205 6.73 9.72 -8.97
CA VAL A 205 7.57 8.59 -9.43
C VAL A 205 6.82 7.64 -10.36
N SER A 206 5.71 8.11 -10.93
CA SER A 206 4.88 7.30 -11.83
C SER A 206 5.66 6.88 -13.08
N THR A 207 5.51 5.60 -13.46
CA THR A 207 6.12 5.03 -14.65
C THR A 207 5.22 3.99 -15.31
N SER A 208 5.31 3.87 -16.63
CA SER A 208 4.58 2.90 -17.45
C SER A 208 5.49 2.03 -18.34
N ASN A 209 6.81 2.10 -18.10
CA ASN A 209 7.80 1.34 -18.85
C ASN A 209 9.14 1.30 -18.10
N ASN A 210 10.10 0.53 -18.63
CA ASN A 210 11.43 0.36 -18.04
C ASN A 210 12.52 1.26 -18.64
N SER A 211 12.17 2.29 -19.41
CA SER A 211 13.16 3.13 -20.14
C SER A 211 14.15 3.86 -19.22
N LYS A 212 13.70 4.23 -18.01
CA LYS A 212 14.53 4.93 -17.00
C LYS A 212 15.16 3.98 -15.98
N MET A 213 14.93 2.67 -16.10
CA MET A 213 15.50 1.66 -15.21
C MET A 213 16.96 1.38 -15.57
N ASP A 214 17.81 1.14 -14.57
CA ASP A 214 19.19 0.70 -14.80
C ASP A 214 19.22 -0.62 -15.59
N GLU A 215 20.16 -0.73 -16.53
CA GLU A 215 20.24 -1.83 -17.48
C GLU A 215 20.33 -3.21 -16.79
N VAL A 216 21.07 -3.28 -15.67
CA VAL A 216 21.25 -4.52 -14.90
C VAL A 216 19.93 -5.12 -14.37
N PHE A 217 18.86 -4.32 -14.29
CA PHE A 217 17.54 -4.79 -13.85
C PHE A 217 16.55 -5.02 -15.00
N ARG A 218 16.92 -4.70 -16.24
CA ARG A 218 16.05 -4.90 -17.41
C ARG A 218 16.14 -6.34 -17.88
N PHE A 219 15.00 -6.99 -18.02
CA PHE A 219 14.98 -8.30 -18.67
C PHE A 219 15.15 -8.13 -20.18
N ALA A 220 16.00 -8.95 -20.77
CA ALA A 220 16.10 -9.10 -22.22
C ALA A 220 14.80 -9.70 -22.77
N LYS A 221 14.39 -9.23 -23.95
CA LYS A 221 13.26 -9.83 -24.70
C LYS A 221 13.69 -11.11 -25.37
#